data_306623427f4ee83917d79f502e1aceb2
#
_entry.id   306623427f4ee83917d79f502e1aceb2
#
_cell.length_a   1.000
_cell.length_b   1.000
_cell.length_c   1.000
_cell.angle_alpha   90.00
_cell.angle_beta   90.00
_cell.angle_gamma   90.00
#
_symmetry.space_group_name_H-M   'P 1'
#
loop_
_entity.id
_entity.type
_entity.pdbx_description
1 polymer ?
#
loop_
_entity_poly.entity_id
_entity_poly.type
_entity_poly.pdbx_seq_one_letter_code
_entity_poly.pdbx_strand_id
1 'polypeptide(L)'
;MPKFQQGFPVNSNGEIVLSGTNQAVVGTLPINILPVDDDGGLKLANVATLATDAGGNPVGVGSSDNRYPIQAAPIGASLEIMPTSDVTMWNTDKTASLTVEIDNTVTFAGRPSLKVTIPAGTSGTLKIGTNLANSRVPYNWDRSNFALAVMCSNWGAISSSLNAYFGDASYTNFWVNAWANQANYPEEKIDSAHWWCVKPTLTNGWSSTGSPAVAQNMRHKIQWTGVSQATDTYLWIGFFGTMPARKKPTIIWTLDDGYKSWYSFVAPLFKHYDMPCSMGIDSALVGSNNYLNVPQIQSLFADKSRLFDIVNHGVNNQSQGAIGDSAYYQTLLTTLNYLRYIGIYGDGPLHHPYVQSLWSKPLSDMMESGGFLSARAASYSAYNGKDQLYPYDPQRWRLNICTNLQTGKTLAQAQADIQQVITDNAFGMINAHDFAQSSGAYIWDYDSMEQLVGWLAAQRDAGNCEIKSWSRWYADLTGRLSDRR
;
A
#
# COMPACT_ATOMS: atom_id res chain seq x y z
N MET A 1 15.83 36.59 9.02
CA MET A 1 14.95 36.67 7.83
C MET A 1 15.77 36.21 6.67
N PRO A 2 15.37 35.21 5.88
CA PRO A 2 16.12 34.83 4.70
C PRO A 2 16.08 35.97 3.69
N LYS A 3 17.24 36.32 3.18
CA LYS A 3 17.36 37.32 2.08
C LYS A 3 16.87 36.64 0.81
N PHE A 4 15.74 37.06 0.31
CA PHE A 4 15.33 36.71 -1.04
C PHE A 4 16.16 37.55 -2.02
N GLN A 5 17.03 36.90 -2.79
CA GLN A 5 17.65 37.54 -3.95
C GLN A 5 16.64 37.57 -5.10
N GLN A 6 16.42 38.75 -5.66
CA GLN A 6 15.64 38.94 -6.85
C GLN A 6 16.43 38.43 -8.08
N GLY A 7 15.84 37.51 -8.81
CA GLY A 7 16.15 37.28 -10.23
C GLY A 7 17.09 36.09 -10.48
N PHE A 8 16.54 34.96 -10.79
CA PHE A 8 17.26 33.98 -11.59
C PHE A 8 17.44 34.51 -13.03
N PRO A 9 18.57 34.22 -13.67
CA PRO A 9 18.72 34.57 -15.09
C PRO A 9 17.68 33.79 -15.90
N VAL A 10 16.86 34.51 -16.66
CA VAL A 10 15.90 33.96 -17.60
C VAL A 10 16.36 34.25 -19.03
N ASN A 11 16.12 33.32 -19.94
CA ASN A 11 16.37 33.55 -21.36
C ASN A 11 15.30 34.47 -21.98
N SER A 12 15.43 34.78 -23.26
CA SER A 12 14.51 35.66 -24.01
C SER A 12 13.07 35.09 -24.07
N ASN A 13 12.84 33.83 -23.71
CA ASN A 13 11.53 33.19 -23.69
C ASN A 13 10.92 33.17 -22.29
N GLY A 14 11.58 33.74 -21.26
CA GLY A 14 11.12 33.74 -19.88
C GLY A 14 11.42 32.44 -19.12
N GLU A 15 12.34 31.61 -19.60
CA GLU A 15 12.75 30.35 -18.98
C GLU A 15 13.97 30.56 -18.09
N ILE A 16 14.01 29.90 -16.93
CA ILE A 16 15.15 29.96 -16.00
C ILE A 16 16.34 29.24 -16.62
N VAL A 17 17.47 29.93 -16.75
CA VAL A 17 18.72 29.35 -17.25
C VAL A 17 19.63 29.02 -16.08
N LEU A 18 19.87 27.73 -15.86
CA LEU A 18 20.87 27.28 -14.94
C LEU A 18 22.23 27.20 -15.61
N SER A 19 23.21 27.93 -15.10
CA SER A 19 24.55 27.95 -15.66
C SER A 19 25.31 26.67 -15.36
N GLY A 20 25.52 25.85 -16.34
CA GLY A 20 26.32 24.63 -16.32
C GLY A 20 26.35 24.00 -17.73
N THR A 21 27.29 23.10 -17.98
CA THR A 21 27.48 22.45 -19.30
C THR A 21 26.33 21.55 -19.74
N ASN A 22 25.30 21.37 -18.89
CA ASN A 22 24.04 20.68 -19.22
C ASN A 22 22.88 21.64 -18.93
N GLN A 23 22.29 22.23 -19.97
CA GLN A 23 21.11 23.07 -19.85
C GLN A 23 19.87 22.17 -19.62
N ALA A 24 19.29 22.22 -18.42
CA ALA A 24 17.97 21.68 -18.15
C ALA A 24 16.97 22.84 -18.23
N VAL A 25 16.05 22.81 -19.19
CA VAL A 25 14.91 23.74 -19.24
C VAL A 25 13.85 23.23 -18.30
N VAL A 26 13.68 23.91 -17.18
CA VAL A 26 12.56 23.65 -16.28
C VAL A 26 11.41 24.56 -16.69
N GLY A 27 10.31 24.00 -17.20
CA GLY A 27 9.14 24.75 -17.60
C GLY A 27 8.59 25.68 -16.51
N THR A 28 7.79 26.64 -16.86
CA THR A 28 7.25 27.73 -16.04
C THR A 28 6.64 27.25 -14.71
N LEU A 29 7.46 27.18 -13.66
CA LEU A 29 7.01 27.06 -12.28
C LEU A 29 6.95 28.45 -11.65
N PRO A 30 5.95 28.75 -10.82
CA PRO A 30 5.96 30.00 -10.05
C PRO A 30 7.20 30.02 -9.16
N ILE A 31 8.05 30.98 -9.37
CA ILE A 31 9.45 31.15 -8.87
C ILE A 31 9.54 31.18 -7.33
N ASN A 32 8.42 31.29 -6.63
CA ASN A 32 8.40 31.54 -5.19
C ASN A 32 8.56 30.30 -4.29
N ILE A 33 8.90 29.12 -4.82
CA ILE A 33 8.80 27.86 -4.08
C ILE A 33 10.12 27.05 -4.07
N LEU A 34 11.17 27.47 -4.74
CA LEU A 34 12.41 26.69 -4.79
C LEU A 34 13.36 27.07 -3.65
N PRO A 35 13.73 26.13 -2.75
CA PRO A 35 14.70 26.40 -1.69
C PRO A 35 16.10 26.60 -2.30
N VAL A 36 16.79 27.62 -1.84
CA VAL A 36 18.20 27.89 -2.19
C VAL A 36 19.09 27.56 -0.97
N ASP A 37 20.32 27.17 -1.22
CA ASP A 37 21.35 27.02 -0.18
C ASP A 37 21.88 28.37 0.30
N ASP A 38 22.79 28.34 1.27
CA ASP A 38 23.34 29.53 1.89
C ASP A 38 24.19 30.39 0.91
N ASP A 39 24.63 29.79 -0.20
CA ASP A 39 25.40 30.44 -1.28
C ASP A 39 24.51 30.93 -2.42
N GLY A 40 23.18 30.77 -2.30
CA GLY A 40 22.20 31.18 -3.32
C GLY A 40 22.03 30.18 -4.47
N GLY A 41 22.59 28.98 -4.34
CA GLY A 41 22.39 27.86 -5.26
C GLY A 41 21.04 27.16 -5.02
N LEU A 42 20.45 26.62 -6.08
CA LEU A 42 19.23 25.84 -5.97
C LEU A 42 19.51 24.57 -5.17
N LYS A 43 18.93 24.46 -3.96
CA LYS A 43 19.07 23.26 -3.15
C LYS A 43 18.15 22.17 -3.69
N LEU A 44 18.63 21.49 -4.72
CA LEU A 44 18.02 20.25 -5.20
C LEU A 44 18.45 19.15 -4.24
N ALA A 45 17.74 19.01 -3.13
CA ALA A 45 17.95 17.89 -2.21
C ALA A 45 17.69 16.61 -2.99
N ASN A 46 18.76 15.87 -3.29
CA ASN A 46 18.73 14.56 -3.95
C ASN A 46 18.00 14.56 -5.31
N VAL A 47 18.54 15.27 -6.29
CA VAL A 47 18.40 14.80 -7.67
C VAL A 47 19.25 13.54 -7.78
N ALA A 48 18.74 12.46 -7.22
CA ALA A 48 19.16 11.15 -7.67
C ALA A 48 18.96 11.19 -9.18
N THR A 49 20.05 11.28 -9.93
CA THR A 49 20.16 11.19 -11.37
C THR A 49 18.81 11.26 -12.08
N LEU A 50 18.49 12.37 -12.71
CA LEU A 50 17.41 12.43 -13.69
C LEU A 50 17.63 11.23 -14.62
N ALA A 51 16.76 10.23 -14.53
CA ALA A 51 16.81 9.09 -15.42
C ALA A 51 16.62 9.65 -16.83
N THR A 52 17.61 9.48 -17.67
CA THR A 52 17.51 9.83 -19.08
C THR A 52 17.18 8.56 -19.86
N ASP A 53 16.36 8.69 -20.91
CA ASP A 53 16.15 7.62 -21.89
C ASP A 53 17.45 7.31 -22.64
N ALA A 54 17.43 6.29 -23.46
CA ALA A 54 18.60 5.89 -24.28
C ALA A 54 19.07 6.98 -25.26
N GLY A 55 18.29 8.03 -25.46
CA GLY A 55 18.60 9.21 -26.25
C GLY A 55 19.14 10.39 -25.43
N GLY A 56 19.30 10.24 -24.12
CA GLY A 56 19.79 11.28 -23.23
C GLY A 56 18.74 12.34 -22.85
N ASN A 57 17.46 12.12 -23.19
CA ASN A 57 16.38 13.01 -22.82
C ASN A 57 15.96 12.75 -21.38
N PRO A 58 15.68 13.79 -20.56
CA PRO A 58 15.12 13.57 -19.23
C PRO A 58 13.83 12.78 -19.35
N VAL A 59 13.79 11.60 -18.76
CA VAL A 59 12.52 10.88 -18.61
C VAL A 59 11.70 11.70 -17.63
N GLY A 60 10.64 12.33 -18.14
CA GLY A 60 9.90 13.32 -17.40
C GLY A 60 9.43 12.76 -16.05
N VAL A 61 9.73 13.52 -15.01
CA VAL A 61 9.08 13.36 -13.71
C VAL A 61 7.60 13.72 -13.92
N GLY A 62 6.83 12.79 -14.47
CA GLY A 62 5.45 13.11 -14.83
C GLY A 62 4.70 12.11 -15.69
N SER A 63 5.31 10.97 -16.09
CA SER A 63 4.48 9.88 -16.59
C SER A 63 3.72 9.27 -15.40
N SER A 64 2.49 8.87 -15.61
CA SER A 64 1.67 8.18 -14.62
C SER A 64 2.39 7.00 -13.99
N ASP A 65 3.33 6.41 -14.70
CA ASP A 65 4.12 5.25 -14.27
C ASP A 65 5.34 5.64 -13.39
N ASN A 66 5.78 6.91 -13.43
CA ASN A 66 6.94 7.42 -12.68
C ASN A 66 6.56 8.24 -11.43
N ARG A 67 5.28 8.41 -11.14
CA ARG A 67 4.84 9.19 -9.97
C ARG A 67 5.18 8.53 -8.64
N TYR A 68 5.58 7.26 -8.67
CA TYR A 68 5.85 6.49 -7.46
C TYR A 68 7.19 5.76 -7.59
N PRO A 69 8.29 6.34 -7.08
CA PRO A 69 9.58 5.64 -6.98
C PRO A 69 9.53 4.35 -6.13
N ILE A 70 8.38 4.08 -5.54
CA ILE A 70 8.01 2.91 -4.75
C ILE A 70 8.26 1.60 -5.48
N GLN A 71 8.01 1.60 -6.78
CA GLN A 71 7.89 0.36 -7.52
C GLN A 71 9.21 -0.36 -7.73
N ALA A 72 10.30 0.38 -7.77
CA ALA A 72 11.61 -0.23 -8.01
C ALA A 72 12.34 -0.69 -6.74
N ALA A 73 12.15 0.01 -5.61
CA ALA A 73 12.95 -0.25 -4.42
C ALA A 73 12.68 -1.61 -3.74
N PRO A 74 11.45 -2.06 -3.51
CA PRO A 74 11.22 -3.38 -2.92
C PRO A 74 11.62 -4.53 -3.86
N ILE A 75 11.40 -4.38 -5.16
CA ILE A 75 11.76 -5.41 -6.14
C ILE A 75 13.27 -5.43 -6.39
N GLY A 76 13.93 -4.30 -6.38
CA GLY A 76 15.39 -4.22 -6.53
C GLY A 76 16.16 -4.95 -5.41
N ALA A 77 15.58 -5.04 -4.21
CA ALA A 77 16.14 -5.78 -3.07
C ALA A 77 15.58 -7.21 -2.96
N SER A 78 14.74 -7.64 -3.90
CA SER A 78 14.04 -8.91 -3.88
C SER A 78 14.78 -9.98 -4.67
N LEU A 79 14.59 -11.24 -4.28
CA LEU A 79 15.12 -12.40 -5.01
C LEU A 79 13.96 -13.02 -5.82
N GLU A 80 14.02 -12.92 -7.13
CA GLU A 80 13.15 -13.71 -7.99
C GLU A 80 13.54 -15.19 -7.93
N ILE A 81 12.64 -16.02 -7.47
CA ILE A 81 12.82 -17.49 -7.44
C ILE A 81 12.63 -18.06 -8.84
N MET A 82 11.64 -17.55 -9.58
CA MET A 82 11.43 -17.85 -10.99
C MET A 82 11.31 -16.54 -11.76
N PRO A 83 12.32 -16.15 -12.54
CA PRO A 83 12.28 -14.91 -13.30
C PRO A 83 11.11 -14.91 -14.29
N THR A 84 10.32 -13.85 -14.27
CA THR A 84 9.23 -13.66 -15.23
C THR A 84 9.73 -13.29 -16.63
N SER A 85 11.01 -12.93 -16.73
CA SER A 85 11.71 -12.67 -18.00
C SER A 85 12.26 -13.93 -18.69
N ASP A 86 12.17 -15.10 -18.06
CA ASP A 86 12.66 -16.36 -18.63
C ASP A 86 11.51 -17.37 -18.78
N VAL A 87 10.90 -17.37 -19.94
CA VAL A 87 9.78 -18.26 -20.29
C VAL A 87 10.13 -19.74 -20.18
N THR A 88 11.41 -20.08 -20.32
CA THR A 88 11.83 -21.50 -20.29
C THR A 88 11.66 -22.11 -18.90
N MET A 89 11.78 -21.32 -17.86
CA MET A 89 11.56 -21.77 -16.48
C MET A 89 10.09 -22.05 -16.16
N TRP A 90 9.16 -21.52 -16.94
CA TRP A 90 7.72 -21.65 -16.70
C TRP A 90 7.04 -22.69 -17.59
N ASN A 91 7.72 -23.17 -18.61
CA ASN A 91 7.13 -23.88 -19.72
C ASN A 91 7.34 -25.40 -19.68
N THR A 92 8.20 -25.88 -18.80
CA THR A 92 8.64 -27.31 -18.82
C THR A 92 7.70 -28.22 -18.05
N ASP A 93 6.90 -27.70 -17.11
CA ASP A 93 5.82 -28.41 -16.41
C ASP A 93 4.53 -27.62 -16.53
N LYS A 94 3.96 -27.51 -17.73
CA LYS A 94 2.72 -26.81 -17.97
C LYS A 94 1.63 -27.71 -18.52
N THR A 95 0.37 -27.35 -18.31
CA THR A 95 -0.76 -27.95 -19.03
C THR A 95 -0.62 -27.66 -20.51
N ALA A 96 -0.76 -28.70 -21.34
CA ALA A 96 -0.43 -28.64 -22.78
C ALA A 96 -1.21 -27.56 -23.55
N SER A 97 -2.46 -27.30 -23.17
CA SER A 97 -3.31 -26.28 -23.80
C SER A 97 -2.89 -24.86 -23.51
N LEU A 98 -2.10 -24.60 -22.47
CA LEU A 98 -1.70 -23.25 -22.11
C LEU A 98 -0.55 -22.75 -23.01
N THR A 99 -0.56 -21.46 -23.29
CA THR A 99 0.60 -20.75 -23.89
C THR A 99 1.21 -19.84 -22.83
N VAL A 100 2.54 -19.79 -22.79
CA VAL A 100 3.30 -18.96 -21.86
C VAL A 100 4.27 -18.12 -22.67
N GLU A 101 4.23 -16.82 -22.52
CA GLU A 101 5.05 -15.84 -23.25
C GLU A 101 5.43 -14.64 -22.37
N ILE A 102 6.39 -13.85 -22.79
CA ILE A 102 6.73 -12.58 -22.14
C ILE A 102 5.85 -11.48 -22.71
N ASP A 103 5.18 -10.72 -21.85
CA ASP A 103 4.40 -9.55 -22.23
C ASP A 103 5.18 -8.27 -21.83
N ASN A 104 5.56 -7.51 -22.84
CA ASN A 104 6.27 -6.24 -22.65
C ASN A 104 5.30 -5.05 -22.51
N THR A 105 4.00 -5.26 -22.70
CA THR A 105 2.99 -4.20 -22.63
C THR A 105 2.30 -4.15 -21.28
N VAL A 106 2.09 -5.30 -20.67
CA VAL A 106 1.57 -5.42 -19.31
C VAL A 106 2.74 -5.61 -18.37
N THR A 107 3.11 -4.56 -17.68
CA THR A 107 4.31 -4.54 -16.85
C THR A 107 3.96 -4.53 -15.37
N PHE A 108 4.81 -5.13 -14.54
CA PHE A 108 4.77 -5.00 -13.08
C PHE A 108 6.03 -4.28 -12.61
N ALA A 109 5.86 -3.13 -11.94
CA ALA A 109 6.97 -2.29 -11.50
C ALA A 109 7.95 -1.92 -12.63
N GLY A 110 7.41 -1.59 -13.82
CA GLY A 110 8.21 -1.24 -15.00
C GLY A 110 8.94 -2.40 -15.67
N ARG A 111 8.73 -3.64 -15.23
CA ARG A 111 9.35 -4.86 -15.79
C ARG A 111 8.31 -5.66 -16.58
N PRO A 112 8.69 -6.29 -17.69
CA PRO A 112 7.84 -7.21 -18.42
C PRO A 112 7.26 -8.30 -17.50
N SER A 113 6.06 -8.75 -17.82
CA SER A 113 5.40 -9.83 -17.10
C SER A 113 5.37 -11.12 -17.93
N LEU A 114 5.19 -12.24 -17.24
CA LEU A 114 4.91 -13.50 -17.87
C LEU A 114 3.39 -13.58 -18.14
N LYS A 115 2.98 -13.75 -19.37
CA LYS A 115 1.58 -13.92 -19.76
C LYS A 115 1.27 -15.40 -20.02
N VAL A 116 0.22 -15.87 -19.37
CA VAL A 116 -0.33 -17.22 -19.59
C VAL A 116 -1.67 -17.08 -20.29
N THR A 117 -1.78 -17.62 -21.49
CA THR A 117 -3.06 -17.71 -22.20
C THR A 117 -3.75 -19.01 -21.84
N ILE A 118 -4.97 -18.89 -21.32
CA ILE A 118 -5.91 -19.99 -21.06
C ILE A 118 -6.95 -19.96 -22.17
N PRO A 119 -6.88 -20.88 -23.15
CA PRO A 119 -7.80 -20.87 -24.30
C PRO A 119 -9.24 -21.04 -23.87
N ALA A 120 -10.16 -20.48 -24.66
CA ALA A 120 -11.59 -20.71 -24.51
C ALA A 120 -11.90 -22.20 -24.38
N GLY A 121 -12.88 -22.56 -23.57
CA GLY A 121 -13.25 -23.94 -23.32
C GLY A 121 -12.33 -24.72 -22.37
N THR A 122 -11.20 -24.18 -21.97
CA THR A 122 -10.24 -24.88 -21.08
C THR A 122 -10.75 -24.93 -19.65
N SER A 123 -10.70 -26.12 -19.03
CA SER A 123 -11.14 -26.35 -17.65
C SER A 123 -10.31 -27.44 -16.97
N GLY A 124 -10.55 -27.67 -15.68
CA GLY A 124 -9.87 -28.69 -14.88
C GLY A 124 -8.59 -28.18 -14.24
N THR A 125 -7.72 -29.09 -13.83
CA THR A 125 -6.46 -28.73 -13.19
C THR A 125 -5.48 -28.15 -14.19
N LEU A 126 -5.15 -26.87 -14.02
CA LEU A 126 -4.22 -26.11 -14.87
C LEU A 126 -2.96 -25.82 -14.06
N LYS A 127 -1.82 -25.83 -14.71
CA LYS A 127 -0.53 -25.51 -14.09
C LYS A 127 0.47 -24.93 -15.06
N ILE A 128 1.40 -24.14 -14.53
CA ILE A 128 2.62 -23.69 -15.17
C ILE A 128 3.78 -23.86 -14.19
N GLY A 129 4.97 -24.10 -14.65
CA GLY A 129 6.13 -24.25 -13.79
C GLY A 129 7.29 -24.94 -14.45
N THR A 130 8.21 -25.41 -13.63
CA THR A 130 9.42 -26.09 -14.09
C THR A 130 9.50 -27.52 -13.58
N ASN A 131 9.89 -28.43 -14.47
CA ASN A 131 10.34 -29.77 -14.11
C ASN A 131 11.86 -29.92 -14.25
N LEU A 132 12.56 -28.84 -14.59
CA LEU A 132 14.00 -28.87 -14.77
C LEU A 132 14.69 -29.05 -13.43
N ALA A 133 15.53 -30.07 -13.33
CA ALA A 133 16.49 -30.25 -12.25
C ALA A 133 17.45 -29.05 -12.10
N ASN A 134 17.33 -28.07 -12.95
CA ASN A 134 18.19 -26.90 -13.10
C ASN A 134 17.58 -25.60 -12.60
N SER A 135 16.36 -25.59 -12.03
CA SER A 135 15.88 -24.40 -11.31
C SER A 135 16.68 -24.27 -10.00
N ARG A 136 17.95 -23.95 -10.17
CA ARG A 136 18.94 -23.85 -9.10
C ARG A 136 18.81 -22.52 -8.37
N VAL A 137 17.69 -22.23 -7.81
CA VAL A 137 17.66 -21.17 -6.81
C VAL A 137 18.20 -21.79 -5.52
N PRO A 138 19.35 -21.33 -4.99
CA PRO A 138 19.85 -21.80 -3.71
C PRO A 138 18.77 -21.53 -2.66
N TYR A 139 18.37 -22.55 -1.95
CA TYR A 139 17.15 -22.58 -1.18
C TYR A 139 17.32 -22.10 0.26
N ASN A 140 17.86 -20.88 0.42
CA ASN A 140 17.94 -20.19 1.69
C ASN A 140 16.95 -19.01 1.78
N TRP A 141 15.82 -19.12 1.10
CA TRP A 141 14.83 -18.05 1.21
C TRP A 141 13.86 -18.30 2.36
N ASP A 142 13.57 -17.25 3.05
CA ASP A 142 12.56 -17.27 4.10
C ASP A 142 11.18 -17.29 3.48
N ARG A 143 10.42 -18.37 3.73
CA ARG A 143 9.04 -18.53 3.25
C ARG A 143 8.12 -17.41 3.71
N SER A 144 8.40 -16.80 4.84
CA SER A 144 7.64 -15.67 5.35
C SER A 144 7.74 -14.43 4.47
N ASN A 145 8.74 -14.38 3.59
CA ASN A 145 9.00 -13.28 2.67
C ASN A 145 8.63 -13.59 1.23
N PHE A 146 8.07 -14.77 0.96
CA PHE A 146 7.58 -15.10 -0.38
C PHE A 146 6.45 -14.15 -0.77
N ALA A 147 6.50 -13.68 -2.00
CA ALA A 147 5.46 -12.88 -2.62
C ALA A 147 5.24 -13.30 -4.07
N LEU A 148 4.03 -13.11 -4.52
CA LEU A 148 3.59 -13.37 -5.87
C LEU A 148 2.78 -12.16 -6.35
N ALA A 149 3.11 -11.60 -7.50
CA ALA A 149 2.31 -10.58 -8.14
C ALA A 149 1.59 -11.19 -9.34
N VAL A 150 0.26 -11.11 -9.35
CA VAL A 150 -0.57 -11.63 -10.43
C VAL A 150 -1.65 -10.65 -10.84
N MET A 151 -2.06 -10.74 -12.09
CA MET A 151 -3.22 -10.08 -12.66
C MET A 151 -3.95 -11.07 -13.58
N CYS A 152 -5.27 -11.04 -13.63
CA CYS A 152 -6.05 -11.91 -14.48
C CYS A 152 -7.13 -11.12 -15.22
N SER A 153 -7.28 -11.34 -16.52
CA SER A 153 -8.31 -10.66 -17.31
C SER A 153 -9.74 -11.08 -16.93
N ASN A 154 -9.89 -12.27 -16.38
CA ASN A 154 -11.18 -12.78 -15.91
C ASN A 154 -10.96 -13.79 -14.77
N TRP A 155 -11.12 -13.34 -13.53
CA TRP A 155 -10.98 -14.19 -12.37
C TRP A 155 -12.05 -15.29 -12.27
N GLY A 156 -13.18 -15.17 -12.97
CA GLY A 156 -14.18 -16.22 -13.09
C GLY A 156 -13.65 -17.49 -13.78
N ALA A 157 -12.54 -17.41 -14.50
CA ALA A 157 -11.84 -18.56 -15.06
C ALA A 157 -11.05 -19.39 -14.03
N ILE A 158 -10.95 -18.93 -12.79
CA ILE A 158 -10.19 -19.57 -11.72
C ILE A 158 -11.14 -19.86 -10.56
N SER A 159 -11.53 -21.13 -10.38
CA SER A 159 -12.49 -21.54 -9.34
C SER A 159 -11.85 -21.88 -8.01
N SER A 160 -10.52 -22.07 -7.98
CA SER A 160 -9.77 -22.38 -6.77
C SER A 160 -8.67 -21.36 -6.54
N SER A 161 -8.08 -21.42 -5.35
CA SER A 161 -6.87 -20.65 -5.08
C SER A 161 -5.79 -20.94 -6.13
N LEU A 162 -5.03 -19.91 -6.49
CA LEU A 162 -3.75 -20.12 -7.12
C LEU A 162 -2.82 -20.74 -6.08
N ASN A 163 -2.31 -21.92 -6.31
CA ASN A 163 -1.43 -22.62 -5.40
C ASN A 163 0.01 -22.55 -5.91
N ALA A 164 0.90 -21.90 -5.15
CA ALA A 164 2.32 -21.94 -5.41
C ALA A 164 2.94 -23.15 -4.71
N TYR A 165 3.56 -24.04 -5.46
CA TYR A 165 4.21 -25.24 -4.97
C TYR A 165 5.70 -25.13 -5.05
N PHE A 166 6.37 -25.62 -4.01
CA PHE A 166 7.82 -25.72 -3.92
C PHE A 166 8.16 -27.14 -3.43
N GLY A 167 8.65 -27.98 -4.31
CA GLY A 167 8.81 -29.38 -4.01
C GLY A 167 10.12 -29.99 -4.50
N ASP A 168 10.39 -31.22 -4.02
CA ASP A 168 11.42 -32.05 -4.58
C ASP A 168 11.14 -32.36 -6.07
N ALA A 169 12.08 -33.02 -6.74
CA ALA A 169 12.00 -33.34 -8.16
C ALA A 169 10.75 -34.14 -8.54
N SER A 170 10.13 -34.86 -7.61
CA SER A 170 8.94 -35.68 -7.83
C SER A 170 7.67 -35.07 -7.29
N TYR A 171 7.75 -33.95 -6.55
CA TYR A 171 6.67 -33.41 -5.72
C TYR A 171 6.13 -34.43 -4.69
N THR A 172 6.96 -35.33 -4.23
CA THR A 172 6.61 -36.24 -3.14
C THR A 172 6.63 -35.48 -1.81
N ASN A 173 7.60 -34.61 -1.64
CA ASN A 173 7.69 -33.70 -0.53
C ASN A 173 7.63 -32.26 -1.07
N PHE A 174 6.69 -31.46 -0.58
CA PHE A 174 6.51 -30.10 -1.03
C PHE A 174 5.91 -29.21 0.03
N TRP A 175 6.19 -27.92 -0.10
CA TRP A 175 5.39 -26.86 0.52
C TRP A 175 4.42 -26.32 -0.51
N VAL A 176 3.24 -25.98 -0.09
CA VAL A 176 2.26 -25.27 -0.91
C VAL A 176 1.72 -24.08 -0.16
N ASN A 177 1.62 -22.97 -0.87
CA ASN A 177 0.91 -21.78 -0.44
C ASN A 177 -0.33 -21.62 -1.31
N ALA A 178 -1.48 -21.62 -0.66
CA ALA A 178 -2.76 -21.39 -1.31
C ALA A 178 -3.13 -19.92 -1.26
N TRP A 179 -3.35 -19.34 -2.41
CA TRP A 179 -3.59 -17.91 -2.62
C TRP A 179 -4.98 -17.68 -3.10
N ALA A 180 -5.45 -16.53 -2.72
CA ALA A 180 -6.73 -15.97 -3.06
C ALA A 180 -7.35 -16.44 -4.36
N ASN A 181 -8.57 -16.84 -4.24
CA ASN A 181 -9.51 -16.82 -5.36
C ASN A 181 -10.62 -15.80 -5.04
N GLN A 182 -11.44 -15.51 -6.02
CA GLN A 182 -12.60 -14.63 -5.85
C GLN A 182 -13.54 -15.07 -4.69
N ALA A 183 -13.58 -16.36 -4.37
CA ALA A 183 -14.39 -16.88 -3.27
C ALA A 183 -13.80 -16.55 -1.88
N ASN A 184 -12.49 -16.39 -1.79
CA ASN A 184 -11.81 -16.01 -0.54
C ASN A 184 -11.81 -14.49 -0.31
N TYR A 185 -12.20 -13.71 -1.33
CA TYR A 185 -12.31 -12.24 -1.28
C TYR A 185 -13.66 -11.80 -1.87
N PRO A 186 -14.80 -12.30 -1.36
CA PRO A 186 -16.10 -12.03 -1.96
C PRO A 186 -16.51 -10.56 -1.88
N GLU A 187 -16.05 -9.84 -0.89
CA GLU A 187 -16.33 -8.42 -0.71
C GLU A 187 -15.37 -7.53 -1.50
N GLU A 188 -14.25 -8.08 -1.81
CA GLU A 188 -13.20 -7.47 -2.58
C GLU A 188 -13.28 -8.04 -3.98
N LYS A 189 -14.11 -7.49 -4.82
CA LYS A 189 -14.12 -7.87 -6.23
C LYS A 189 -12.70 -7.75 -6.74
N ILE A 190 -12.02 -8.92 -6.89
CA ILE A 190 -10.72 -8.97 -7.53
C ILE A 190 -10.94 -8.42 -8.93
N ASP A 191 -10.46 -7.21 -9.13
CA ASP A 191 -10.61 -6.53 -10.39
C ASP A 191 -9.63 -7.12 -11.39
N SER A 192 -10.15 -7.46 -12.57
CA SER A 192 -9.37 -8.04 -13.66
C SER A 192 -8.31 -7.11 -14.27
N ALA A 193 -8.29 -5.84 -13.91
CA ALA A 193 -7.36 -4.86 -14.48
C ALA A 193 -6.21 -4.47 -13.53
N HIS A 194 -6.11 -5.06 -12.36
CA HIS A 194 -5.09 -4.71 -11.38
C HIS A 194 -4.17 -5.86 -11.01
N TRP A 195 -2.95 -5.49 -10.69
CA TRP A 195 -1.98 -6.37 -10.07
C TRP A 195 -2.34 -6.67 -8.63
N TRP A 196 -2.28 -7.94 -8.28
CA TRP A 196 -2.35 -8.44 -6.92
C TRP A 196 -0.97 -8.87 -6.48
N CYS A 197 -0.42 -8.21 -5.50
CA CYS A 197 0.83 -8.61 -4.87
C CYS A 197 0.55 -9.05 -3.44
N VAL A 198 0.65 -10.33 -3.19
CA VAL A 198 0.34 -10.94 -1.90
C VAL A 198 1.55 -11.61 -1.32
N LYS A 199 1.74 -11.44 -0.04
CA LYS A 199 2.69 -12.17 0.79
C LYS A 199 1.94 -13.08 1.73
N PRO A 200 2.09 -14.38 1.65
CA PRO A 200 1.48 -15.27 2.60
C PRO A 200 2.06 -15.03 3.99
N THR A 201 1.20 -15.06 5.00
CA THR A 201 1.66 -15.11 6.38
C THR A 201 2.13 -16.52 6.73
N LEU A 202 3.02 -16.64 7.70
CA LEU A 202 3.49 -17.94 8.21
C LEU A 202 2.36 -18.81 8.75
N THR A 203 1.28 -18.19 9.24
CA THR A 203 0.19 -18.89 9.93
C THR A 203 -0.94 -19.31 9.03
N ASN A 204 -1.12 -18.68 7.87
CA ASN A 204 -2.34 -18.84 7.06
C ASN A 204 -2.07 -19.12 5.58
N GLY A 205 -1.23 -20.01 5.21
CA GLY A 205 -1.08 -20.25 3.78
C GLY A 205 -0.10 -21.33 3.38
N TRP A 206 0.78 -21.69 4.30
CA TRP A 206 1.72 -22.76 4.01
C TRP A 206 1.29 -24.07 4.60
N SER A 207 1.11 -25.08 3.76
CA SER A 207 1.02 -26.47 4.16
C SER A 207 2.21 -27.24 3.59
N SER A 208 2.51 -28.37 4.18
CA SER A 208 3.58 -29.25 3.69
C SER A 208 3.10 -30.69 3.59
N THR A 209 3.59 -31.40 2.60
CA THR A 209 3.51 -32.84 2.52
C THR A 209 4.93 -33.38 2.66
N GLY A 210 5.15 -34.27 3.61
CA GLY A 210 6.47 -34.76 3.97
C GLY A 210 7.38 -33.68 4.58
N SER A 211 8.67 -33.92 4.55
CA SER A 211 9.69 -32.95 4.91
C SER A 211 10.43 -32.59 3.62
N PRO A 212 10.03 -31.55 2.89
CA PRO A 212 10.80 -31.12 1.74
C PRO A 212 12.18 -30.76 2.24
N ALA A 213 13.16 -31.59 1.90
CA ALA A 213 14.54 -31.26 2.21
C ALA A 213 14.85 -29.92 1.58
N VAL A 214 15.61 -29.07 2.29
CA VAL A 214 16.22 -27.86 1.74
C VAL A 214 17.22 -28.32 0.67
N ALA A 215 16.69 -28.81 -0.43
CA ALA A 215 17.48 -29.48 -1.45
C ALA A 215 17.82 -28.50 -2.55
N GLN A 216 18.98 -28.70 -3.11
CA GLN A 216 19.62 -27.87 -4.11
C GLN A 216 18.82 -27.73 -5.44
N ASN A 217 17.76 -28.53 -5.64
CA ASN A 217 17.02 -28.61 -6.89
C ASN A 217 15.53 -28.75 -6.63
N MET A 218 14.88 -27.65 -6.25
CA MET A 218 13.44 -27.69 -6.08
C MET A 218 12.69 -27.32 -7.36
N ARG A 219 11.61 -28.01 -7.58
CA ARG A 219 10.63 -27.68 -8.62
C ARG A 219 9.63 -26.65 -8.09
N HIS A 220 9.27 -25.73 -8.95
CA HIS A 220 8.28 -24.70 -8.65
C HIS A 220 7.16 -24.76 -9.67
N LYS A 221 5.94 -24.61 -9.21
CA LYS A 221 4.77 -24.46 -10.09
C LYS A 221 3.71 -23.57 -9.45
N ILE A 222 2.89 -22.96 -10.30
CA ILE A 222 1.61 -22.41 -9.93
C ILE A 222 0.54 -23.34 -10.52
N GLN A 223 -0.43 -23.75 -9.69
CA GLN A 223 -1.51 -24.63 -10.07
C GLN A 223 -2.85 -24.07 -9.58
N TRP A 224 -3.87 -24.22 -10.40
CA TRP A 224 -5.24 -23.81 -10.09
C TRP A 224 -6.27 -24.72 -10.76
N THR A 225 -7.53 -24.57 -10.38
CA THR A 225 -8.63 -25.21 -11.09
C THR A 225 -9.25 -24.19 -12.04
N GLY A 226 -9.17 -24.48 -13.33
CA GLY A 226 -9.75 -23.66 -14.38
C GLY A 226 -11.24 -23.92 -14.57
N VAL A 227 -11.97 -22.88 -14.90
CA VAL A 227 -13.38 -22.91 -15.33
C VAL A 227 -13.47 -22.47 -16.77
N SER A 228 -14.15 -23.29 -17.59
CA SER A 228 -14.35 -22.99 -18.99
C SER A 228 -15.00 -21.61 -19.21
N GLN A 229 -14.37 -20.81 -20.07
CA GLN A 229 -14.87 -19.50 -20.50
C GLN A 229 -15.16 -19.50 -21.97
N ALA A 230 -16.04 -18.61 -22.42
CA ALA A 230 -16.40 -18.46 -23.84
C ALA A 230 -15.26 -17.83 -24.67
N THR A 231 -14.36 -17.12 -24.04
CA THR A 231 -13.21 -16.45 -24.67
C THR A 231 -11.92 -16.80 -23.92
N ASP A 232 -10.80 -16.53 -24.56
CA ASP A 232 -9.49 -16.68 -23.93
C ASP A 232 -9.39 -15.83 -22.68
N THR A 233 -8.75 -16.38 -21.66
CA THR A 233 -8.42 -15.69 -20.43
C THR A 233 -6.91 -15.55 -20.31
N TYR A 234 -6.46 -14.41 -19.82
CA TYR A 234 -5.05 -14.12 -19.63
C TYR A 234 -4.73 -13.97 -18.14
N LEU A 235 -3.72 -14.72 -17.70
CA LEU A 235 -3.13 -14.59 -16.38
C LEU A 235 -1.71 -14.05 -16.53
N TRP A 236 -1.44 -12.90 -15.91
CA TRP A 236 -0.08 -12.33 -15.88
C TRP A 236 0.56 -12.58 -14.53
N ILE A 237 1.84 -12.91 -14.56
CA ILE A 237 2.70 -13.02 -13.37
C ILE A 237 3.79 -11.97 -13.49
N GLY A 238 3.77 -11.00 -12.58
CA GLY A 238 4.73 -9.90 -12.54
C GLY A 238 5.92 -10.15 -11.63
N PHE A 239 5.74 -11.04 -10.64
CA PHE A 239 6.78 -11.40 -9.68
C PHE A 239 6.48 -12.75 -9.04
N PHE A 240 7.51 -13.55 -8.84
CA PHE A 240 7.45 -14.81 -8.09
C PHE A 240 8.77 -14.97 -7.34
N GLY A 241 8.79 -14.67 -6.06
CA GLY A 241 10.03 -14.67 -5.31
C GLY A 241 9.89 -14.23 -3.87
N THR A 242 11.00 -13.78 -3.28
CA THR A 242 10.99 -13.20 -1.93
C THR A 242 11.17 -11.70 -1.99
N MET A 243 10.42 -11.01 -1.18
CA MET A 243 10.58 -9.57 -0.94
C MET A 243 11.37 -9.33 0.35
N PRO A 244 11.97 -8.15 0.53
CA PRO A 244 12.65 -7.81 1.77
C PRO A 244 11.74 -8.02 2.97
N ALA A 245 12.25 -8.68 4.00
CA ALA A 245 11.53 -8.82 5.26
C ALA A 245 11.24 -7.45 5.87
N ARG A 246 10.07 -7.27 6.45
CA ARG A 246 9.88 -6.17 7.38
C ARG A 246 10.83 -6.34 8.56
N LYS A 247 11.45 -5.26 8.95
CA LYS A 247 12.31 -5.28 10.13
C LYS A 247 11.51 -5.51 11.42
N LYS A 248 10.29 -4.93 11.46
CA LYS A 248 9.35 -5.03 12.59
C LYS A 248 7.90 -4.94 12.10
N PRO A 249 6.95 -5.52 12.84
CA PRO A 249 5.53 -5.26 12.65
C PRO A 249 5.25 -3.76 12.73
N THR A 250 4.37 -3.27 11.88
CA THR A 250 4.02 -1.85 11.85
C THR A 250 2.56 -1.65 12.20
N ILE A 251 2.28 -0.82 13.18
CA ILE A 251 0.94 -0.45 13.62
C ILE A 251 0.69 1.02 13.32
N ILE A 252 -0.46 1.34 12.77
CA ILE A 252 -0.92 2.71 12.53
C ILE A 252 -2.22 2.95 13.28
N TRP A 253 -2.28 4.02 14.04
CA TRP A 253 -3.54 4.53 14.58
C TRP A 253 -4.23 5.40 13.56
N THR A 254 -5.53 5.15 13.32
CA THR A 254 -6.39 6.00 12.51
C THR A 254 -7.66 6.34 13.27
N LEU A 255 -8.07 7.60 13.19
CA LEU A 255 -9.30 8.10 13.77
C LEU A 255 -10.14 8.73 12.66
N ASP A 256 -11.43 8.46 12.63
CA ASP A 256 -12.36 8.93 11.59
C ASP A 256 -13.32 10.01 12.10
N ASP A 257 -13.75 10.90 11.22
CA ASP A 257 -14.79 11.95 11.36
C ASP A 257 -14.36 13.29 12.00
N GLY A 258 -13.30 13.37 12.78
CA GLY A 258 -12.85 14.64 13.36
C GLY A 258 -13.46 15.02 14.70
N TYR A 259 -13.73 14.05 15.58
CA TYR A 259 -14.39 14.28 16.87
C TYR A 259 -13.57 15.14 17.85
N LYS A 260 -14.26 15.91 18.67
CA LYS A 260 -13.67 16.85 19.64
C LYS A 260 -12.90 16.16 20.78
N SER A 261 -13.25 14.91 21.11
CA SER A 261 -12.55 14.08 22.07
C SER A 261 -11.07 13.86 21.69
N TRP A 262 -10.73 13.95 20.41
CA TRP A 262 -9.34 13.81 19.98
C TRP A 262 -8.44 14.91 20.51
N TYR A 263 -8.94 16.14 20.59
CA TYR A 263 -8.17 17.26 21.13
C TYR A 263 -8.12 17.22 22.66
N SER A 264 -9.24 16.89 23.31
CA SER A 264 -9.36 16.96 24.77
C SER A 264 -8.84 15.72 25.50
N PHE A 265 -8.87 14.54 24.86
CA PHE A 265 -8.48 13.28 25.47
C PHE A 265 -7.35 12.56 24.69
N VAL A 266 -7.54 12.29 23.38
CA VAL A 266 -6.58 11.49 22.63
C VAL A 266 -5.21 12.18 22.52
N ALA A 267 -5.18 13.46 22.19
CA ALA A 267 -3.92 14.17 22.00
C ALA A 267 -3.07 14.24 23.26
N PRO A 268 -3.59 14.57 24.46
CA PRO A 268 -2.84 14.47 25.71
C PRO A 268 -2.32 13.06 25.99
N LEU A 269 -3.18 12.05 25.84
CA LEU A 269 -2.82 10.64 26.06
C LEU A 269 -1.70 10.18 25.11
N PHE A 270 -1.84 10.48 23.81
CA PHE A 270 -0.86 10.08 22.80
C PHE A 270 0.47 10.81 22.94
N LYS A 271 0.45 12.07 23.37
CA LYS A 271 1.67 12.80 23.73
C LYS A 271 2.37 12.17 24.94
N HIS A 272 1.62 11.72 25.93
CA HIS A 272 2.18 11.07 27.12
C HIS A 272 2.97 9.80 26.76
N TYR A 273 2.46 9.02 25.79
CA TYR A 273 3.08 7.78 25.37
C TYR A 273 3.93 7.89 24.08
N ASP A 274 4.16 9.09 23.56
CA ASP A 274 4.83 9.33 22.27
C ASP A 274 4.22 8.46 21.13
N MET A 275 2.89 8.51 21.03
CA MET A 275 2.09 7.65 20.15
C MET A 275 1.66 8.40 18.88
N PRO A 276 2.18 8.05 17.68
CA PRO A 276 1.72 8.66 16.43
C PRO A 276 0.28 8.25 16.07
N CYS A 277 -0.45 9.17 15.43
CA CYS A 277 -1.83 8.95 15.02
C CYS A 277 -2.15 9.72 13.73
N SER A 278 -3.01 9.15 12.89
CA SER A 278 -3.58 9.81 11.70
C SER A 278 -5.06 10.08 11.92
N MET A 279 -5.45 11.34 11.75
CA MET A 279 -6.77 11.88 12.12
C MET A 279 -7.54 12.31 10.87
N GLY A 280 -8.58 11.57 10.51
CA GLY A 280 -9.42 11.80 9.34
C GLY A 280 -10.43 12.94 9.58
N ILE A 281 -10.29 14.02 8.84
CA ILE A 281 -11.14 15.20 8.96
C ILE A 281 -12.22 15.19 7.90
N ASP A 282 -13.46 15.28 8.35
CA ASP A 282 -14.62 15.56 7.55
C ASP A 282 -14.84 17.09 7.53
N SER A 283 -14.64 17.72 6.37
CA SER A 283 -14.53 19.18 6.31
C SER A 283 -15.82 19.92 6.62
N ALA A 284 -17.01 19.36 6.36
CA ALA A 284 -18.28 19.99 6.68
C ALA A 284 -18.65 19.87 8.16
N LEU A 285 -18.04 18.97 8.90
CA LEU A 285 -18.30 18.79 10.33
C LEU A 285 -17.43 19.71 11.20
N VAL A 286 -16.38 20.31 10.63
CA VAL A 286 -15.46 21.19 11.36
C VAL A 286 -16.19 22.37 11.99
N GLY A 287 -16.03 22.49 13.31
CA GLY A 287 -16.65 23.57 14.10
C GLY A 287 -18.07 23.29 14.58
N SER A 288 -18.68 22.17 14.21
CA SER A 288 -19.95 21.75 14.81
C SER A 288 -19.73 21.15 16.21
N ASN A 289 -20.84 21.01 17.00
CA ASN A 289 -20.76 20.84 18.46
C ASN A 289 -19.81 19.73 18.98
N ASN A 290 -19.77 18.58 18.31
CA ASN A 290 -19.00 17.41 18.75
C ASN A 290 -17.70 17.23 17.98
N TYR A 291 -17.35 18.16 17.09
CA TYR A 291 -16.22 18.04 16.19
C TYR A 291 -15.17 19.11 16.44
N LEU A 292 -13.96 18.83 15.97
CA LEU A 292 -12.83 19.76 16.05
C LEU A 292 -13.15 21.07 15.31
N ASN A 293 -12.67 22.17 15.84
CA ASN A 293 -12.65 23.44 15.13
C ASN A 293 -11.29 23.70 14.46
N VAL A 294 -11.22 24.69 13.60
CA VAL A 294 -10.00 25.03 12.84
C VAL A 294 -8.80 25.26 13.76
N PRO A 295 -8.85 26.07 14.84
CA PRO A 295 -7.73 26.25 15.74
C PRO A 295 -7.23 24.94 16.38
N GLN A 296 -8.13 24.01 16.72
CA GLN A 296 -7.76 22.71 17.28
C GLN A 296 -7.02 21.84 16.25
N ILE A 297 -7.53 21.77 15.01
CA ILE A 297 -6.88 21.04 13.91
C ILE A 297 -5.49 21.62 13.64
N GLN A 298 -5.40 22.93 13.54
CA GLN A 298 -4.11 23.62 13.35
C GLN A 298 -3.14 23.37 14.51
N SER A 299 -3.62 23.35 15.75
CA SER A 299 -2.82 23.07 16.93
C SER A 299 -2.26 21.62 16.93
N LEU A 300 -3.09 20.64 16.56
CA LEU A 300 -2.67 19.25 16.41
C LEU A 300 -1.60 19.10 15.32
N PHE A 301 -1.84 19.70 14.16
CA PHE A 301 -0.91 19.63 13.03
C PHE A 301 0.40 20.35 13.30
N ALA A 302 0.37 21.50 13.98
CA ALA A 302 1.54 22.30 14.32
C ALA A 302 2.33 21.75 15.53
N ASP A 303 1.85 20.68 16.16
CA ASP A 303 2.47 20.11 17.33
C ASP A 303 3.92 19.70 17.09
N LYS A 304 4.82 20.16 17.98
CA LYS A 304 6.26 19.95 17.82
C LYS A 304 6.68 18.49 17.92
N SER A 305 5.88 17.65 18.58
CA SER A 305 6.12 16.23 18.66
C SER A 305 5.92 15.51 17.31
N ARG A 306 5.17 16.14 16.37
CA ARG A 306 4.84 15.59 15.05
C ARG A 306 4.13 14.23 15.11
N LEU A 307 3.37 14.02 16.17
CA LEU A 307 2.65 12.77 16.38
C LEU A 307 1.34 12.71 15.55
N PHE A 308 0.75 13.87 15.21
CA PHE A 308 -0.56 13.92 14.61
C PHE A 308 -0.47 14.23 13.11
N ASP A 309 -0.96 13.29 12.35
CA ASP A 309 -1.09 13.39 10.91
C ASP A 309 -2.55 13.70 10.56
N ILE A 310 -2.82 14.73 9.78
CA ILE A 310 -4.18 15.10 9.40
C ILE A 310 -4.45 14.53 8.02
N VAL A 311 -5.44 13.63 7.93
CA VAL A 311 -5.81 12.96 6.69
C VAL A 311 -7.20 13.35 6.22
N ASN A 312 -7.51 13.10 4.97
CA ASN A 312 -8.74 13.53 4.31
C ASN A 312 -9.85 12.49 4.49
N HIS A 313 -10.98 12.85 5.12
CA HIS A 313 -12.14 11.94 5.25
C HIS A 313 -13.35 12.34 4.42
N GLY A 314 -13.21 13.28 3.49
CA GLY A 314 -14.31 13.78 2.65
C GLY A 314 -15.03 14.98 3.29
N VAL A 315 -16.24 15.28 2.79
CA VAL A 315 -16.92 16.52 3.13
C VAL A 315 -17.93 16.35 4.28
N ASN A 316 -18.76 15.31 4.26
CA ASN A 316 -19.94 15.23 5.13
C ASN A 316 -20.34 13.77 5.44
N ASN A 317 -19.39 12.90 5.60
CA ASN A 317 -19.58 11.48 5.92
C ASN A 317 -20.54 10.74 4.94
N GLN A 318 -20.58 11.19 3.68
CA GLN A 318 -21.32 10.50 2.61
C GLN A 318 -20.44 9.45 1.96
N SER A 319 -20.95 8.23 1.87
CA SER A 319 -20.23 7.13 1.25
C SER A 319 -20.29 7.18 -0.28
N GLN A 320 -19.29 6.57 -0.91
CA GLN A 320 -19.22 6.40 -2.36
C GLN A 320 -20.48 5.71 -2.92
N GLY A 321 -21.01 4.69 -2.22
CA GLY A 321 -22.24 4.00 -2.62
C GLY A 321 -23.49 4.89 -2.62
N ALA A 322 -23.50 5.96 -1.82
CA ALA A 322 -24.62 6.88 -1.76
C ALA A 322 -24.62 7.93 -2.87
N ILE A 323 -23.43 8.39 -3.31
CA ILE A 323 -23.31 9.53 -4.23
C ILE A 323 -22.58 9.19 -5.55
N GLY A 324 -22.01 8.02 -5.66
CA GLY A 324 -21.24 7.56 -6.84
C GLY A 324 -19.78 8.05 -6.85
N ASP A 325 -18.93 7.40 -7.64
CA ASP A 325 -17.49 7.59 -7.67
C ASP A 325 -17.05 9.02 -7.96
N SER A 326 -17.60 9.61 -9.02
CA SER A 326 -17.21 10.96 -9.45
C SER A 326 -17.57 12.03 -8.42
N ALA A 327 -18.79 11.96 -7.87
CA ALA A 327 -19.22 12.90 -6.84
C ALA A 327 -18.41 12.70 -5.54
N TYR A 328 -18.12 11.45 -5.18
CA TYR A 328 -17.29 11.16 -4.02
C TYR A 328 -15.86 11.71 -4.18
N TYR A 329 -15.25 11.51 -5.36
CA TYR A 329 -13.94 12.08 -5.65
C TYR A 329 -13.92 13.62 -5.55
N GLN A 330 -15.00 14.30 -5.96
CA GLN A 330 -15.12 15.76 -5.76
C GLN A 330 -15.17 16.15 -4.27
N THR A 331 -15.77 15.33 -3.41
CA THR A 331 -15.72 15.58 -1.96
C THR A 331 -14.28 15.50 -1.43
N LEU A 332 -13.47 14.56 -1.93
CA LEU A 332 -12.07 14.45 -1.55
C LEU A 332 -11.25 15.67 -1.97
N LEU A 333 -11.45 16.15 -3.20
CA LEU A 333 -10.80 17.37 -3.69
C LEU A 333 -11.24 18.62 -2.88
N THR A 334 -12.51 18.70 -2.55
CA THR A 334 -13.04 19.78 -1.73
C THR A 334 -12.39 19.82 -0.36
N THR A 335 -12.32 18.67 0.32
CA THR A 335 -11.68 18.57 1.63
C THR A 335 -10.17 18.79 1.55
N LEU A 336 -9.48 18.30 0.51
CA LEU A 336 -8.07 18.57 0.27
C LEU A 336 -7.80 20.07 0.17
N ASN A 337 -8.62 20.80 -0.60
CA ASN A 337 -8.50 22.24 -0.76
C ASN A 337 -8.82 22.97 0.55
N TYR A 338 -9.84 22.53 1.29
CA TYR A 338 -10.17 23.07 2.60
C TYR A 338 -9.02 22.89 3.61
N LEU A 339 -8.46 21.70 3.72
CA LEU A 339 -7.32 21.44 4.60
C LEU A 339 -6.13 22.33 4.25
N ARG A 340 -5.82 22.47 2.98
CA ARG A 340 -4.77 23.41 2.51
C ARG A 340 -5.09 24.87 2.85
N TYR A 341 -6.33 25.28 2.69
CA TYR A 341 -6.79 26.64 3.04
C TYR A 341 -6.58 26.95 4.53
N ILE A 342 -6.83 26.00 5.41
CA ILE A 342 -6.60 26.15 6.85
C ILE A 342 -5.15 25.87 7.27
N GLY A 343 -4.22 25.72 6.34
CA GLY A 343 -2.79 25.60 6.60
C GLY A 343 -2.29 24.18 6.88
N ILE A 344 -3.06 23.15 6.52
CA ILE A 344 -2.65 21.74 6.61
C ILE A 344 -2.07 21.29 5.28
N TYR A 345 -0.77 21.00 5.27
CA TYR A 345 0.00 20.62 4.08
C TYR A 345 0.68 19.26 4.27
N GLY A 346 1.45 18.83 3.28
CA GLY A 346 2.20 17.57 3.29
C GLY A 346 1.39 16.40 2.76
N ASP A 347 1.84 15.20 3.07
CA ASP A 347 1.29 13.96 2.53
C ASP A 347 -0.02 13.52 3.25
N GLY A 348 -0.24 13.94 4.50
CA GLY A 348 -1.42 13.56 5.28
C GLY A 348 -2.74 13.73 4.53
N PRO A 349 -3.06 14.91 3.99
CA PRO A 349 -4.29 15.15 3.23
C PRO A 349 -4.44 14.31 1.94
N LEU A 350 -3.41 13.60 1.52
CA LEU A 350 -3.41 12.72 0.36
C LEU A 350 -3.69 11.25 0.72
N HIS A 351 -3.84 10.94 2.00
CA HIS A 351 -4.32 9.64 2.49
C HIS A 351 -5.82 9.75 2.85
N HIS A 352 -6.55 8.66 2.60
CA HIS A 352 -8.00 8.71 2.74
C HIS A 352 -8.59 7.43 3.38
N PRO A 353 -9.25 7.51 4.54
CA PRO A 353 -10.15 6.46 5.02
C PRO A 353 -11.50 6.58 4.30
N TYR A 354 -11.96 5.49 3.66
CA TYR A 354 -13.26 5.50 2.98
C TYR A 354 -14.41 5.54 3.97
N VAL A 355 -15.36 6.44 3.71
CA VAL A 355 -16.63 6.48 4.46
C VAL A 355 -17.39 5.16 4.24
N GLN A 356 -17.81 4.53 5.35
CA GLN A 356 -18.47 3.21 5.35
C GLN A 356 -17.67 2.10 4.64
N SER A 357 -16.37 2.27 4.48
CA SER A 357 -15.48 1.29 3.83
C SER A 357 -15.82 0.98 2.36
N LEU A 358 -16.65 1.79 1.73
CA LEU A 358 -17.05 1.59 0.35
C LEU A 358 -15.99 2.11 -0.63
N TRP A 359 -15.58 1.23 -1.49
CA TRP A 359 -14.52 1.44 -2.47
C TRP A 359 -14.93 0.94 -3.85
N SER A 360 -14.39 1.54 -4.88
CA SER A 360 -14.49 1.05 -6.25
C SER A 360 -13.18 1.27 -7.01
N LYS A 361 -12.98 0.52 -8.08
CA LYS A 361 -11.82 0.71 -8.96
C LYS A 361 -11.85 2.09 -9.64
N PRO A 362 -12.95 2.53 -10.27
CA PRO A 362 -12.98 3.86 -10.89
C PRO A 362 -12.62 4.99 -9.91
N LEU A 363 -13.03 4.87 -8.65
CA LEU A 363 -12.66 5.84 -7.62
C LEU A 363 -11.15 5.82 -7.35
N SER A 364 -10.54 4.63 -7.22
CA SER A 364 -9.09 4.55 -6.99
C SER A 364 -8.28 5.07 -8.18
N ASP A 365 -8.74 4.86 -9.40
CA ASP A 365 -8.10 5.42 -10.62
C ASP A 365 -8.14 6.94 -10.63
N MET A 366 -9.29 7.53 -10.25
CA MET A 366 -9.40 8.99 -10.10
C MET A 366 -8.51 9.52 -9.00
N MET A 367 -8.46 8.85 -7.84
CA MET A 367 -7.59 9.23 -6.73
C MET A 367 -6.11 9.16 -7.13
N GLU A 368 -5.69 8.10 -7.79
CA GLU A 368 -4.33 7.95 -8.31
C GLU A 368 -3.97 9.06 -9.30
N SER A 369 -4.83 9.31 -10.28
CA SER A 369 -4.67 10.38 -11.26
C SER A 369 -4.64 11.76 -10.61
N GLY A 370 -5.37 11.96 -9.52
CA GLY A 370 -5.41 13.19 -8.73
C GLY A 370 -4.25 13.36 -7.74
N GLY A 371 -3.35 12.38 -7.67
CA GLY A 371 -2.15 12.44 -6.82
C GLY A 371 -2.38 12.05 -5.36
N PHE A 372 -3.49 11.42 -5.02
CA PHE A 372 -3.65 10.77 -3.72
C PHE A 372 -2.65 9.61 -3.58
N LEU A 373 -2.32 9.25 -2.36
CA LEU A 373 -1.24 8.30 -2.08
C LEU A 373 -1.74 6.91 -1.70
N SER A 374 -2.73 6.83 -0.85
CA SER A 374 -3.34 5.56 -0.44
C SER A 374 -4.69 5.77 0.24
N ALA A 375 -5.46 4.69 0.41
CA ALA A 375 -6.72 4.73 1.10
C ALA A 375 -6.96 3.48 1.96
N ARG A 376 -7.81 3.59 2.98
CA ARG A 376 -8.14 2.53 3.92
C ARG A 376 -9.64 2.24 3.89
N ALA A 377 -9.97 0.97 3.72
CA ALA A 377 -11.27 0.43 4.05
C ALA A 377 -11.30 -0.03 5.53
N ALA A 378 -12.45 -0.06 6.16
CA ALA A 378 -12.63 -0.57 7.51
C ALA A 378 -13.31 -1.95 7.50
N SER A 379 -13.17 -2.72 6.42
CA SER A 379 -13.82 -4.01 6.33
C SER A 379 -13.08 -5.05 7.17
N TYR A 380 -13.85 -5.79 7.95
CA TYR A 380 -13.39 -6.98 8.67
C TYR A 380 -13.34 -8.18 7.73
N SER A 381 -12.61 -8.12 6.65
CA SER A 381 -12.38 -9.35 5.92
C SER A 381 -11.49 -10.28 6.77
N ALA A 382 -11.54 -11.57 6.52
CA ALA A 382 -10.68 -12.57 7.16
C ALA A 382 -9.18 -12.27 6.99
N TYR A 383 -8.85 -11.20 6.30
CA TYR A 383 -7.52 -10.72 5.99
C TYR A 383 -6.99 -9.62 6.89
N ASN A 384 -7.78 -9.04 7.76
CA ASN A 384 -7.43 -8.16 8.89
C ASN A 384 -6.04 -7.48 8.81
N GLY A 385 -5.63 -6.99 7.65
CA GLY A 385 -4.31 -6.38 7.45
C GLY A 385 -3.10 -7.34 7.48
N LYS A 386 -3.29 -8.63 7.80
CA LYS A 386 -2.19 -9.59 7.94
C LYS A 386 -1.39 -9.82 6.67
N ASP A 387 -2.06 -9.73 5.53
CA ASP A 387 -1.48 -10.03 4.22
C ASP A 387 -1.16 -8.79 3.41
N GLN A 388 -1.27 -7.62 4.02
CA GLN A 388 -1.02 -6.35 3.34
C GLN A 388 0.45 -6.01 3.38
N LEU A 389 0.98 -5.72 2.23
CA LEU A 389 2.39 -5.74 2.16
C LEU A 389 3.04 -4.53 1.60
N TYR A 390 2.57 -4.07 0.50
CA TYR A 390 3.25 -3.04 -0.25
C TYR A 390 2.24 -2.07 -0.87
N PRO A 391 2.42 -0.76 -0.67
CA PRO A 391 1.44 0.25 -1.07
C PRO A 391 1.40 0.56 -2.57
N TYR A 392 2.28 -0.02 -3.36
CA TYR A 392 2.26 0.10 -4.82
C TYR A 392 1.31 -0.88 -5.50
N ASP A 393 0.78 -1.82 -4.73
CA ASP A 393 -0.25 -2.75 -5.10
C ASP A 393 -1.62 -2.03 -5.10
N PRO A 394 -2.64 -2.49 -5.86
CA PRO A 394 -4.02 -2.01 -5.71
C PRO A 394 -4.48 -1.97 -4.26
N GLN A 395 -3.93 -2.81 -3.41
CA GLN A 395 -4.19 -2.81 -1.96
C GLN A 395 -3.86 -1.50 -1.26
N ARG A 396 -2.97 -0.65 -1.79
CA ARG A 396 -2.76 0.70 -1.23
C ARG A 396 -4.04 1.54 -1.21
N TRP A 397 -4.99 1.21 -2.09
CA TRP A 397 -6.30 1.83 -2.16
C TRP A 397 -7.34 1.15 -1.27
N ARG A 398 -6.94 0.09 -0.58
CA ARG A 398 -7.80 -0.74 0.27
C ARG A 398 -7.06 -1.29 1.47
N LEU A 399 -6.23 -0.47 2.09
CA LEU A 399 -5.59 -0.84 3.35
C LEU A 399 -6.68 -1.22 4.36
N ASN A 400 -6.53 -2.35 5.03
CA ASN A 400 -7.53 -2.85 5.98
C ASN A 400 -7.14 -2.54 7.42
N ILE A 401 -8.14 -2.51 8.26
CA ILE A 401 -7.94 -2.42 9.70
C ILE A 401 -7.69 -3.80 10.31
N CYS A 402 -6.86 -3.87 11.33
CA CYS A 402 -6.71 -5.06 12.15
C CYS A 402 -7.73 -5.09 13.28
N THR A 403 -8.18 -3.94 13.76
CA THR A 403 -9.22 -3.81 14.78
C THR A 403 -9.98 -2.50 14.62
N ASN A 404 -11.28 -2.51 14.99
CA ASN A 404 -12.13 -1.32 15.05
C ASN A 404 -12.62 -1.13 16.48
N LEU A 405 -12.25 0.00 17.07
CA LEU A 405 -12.58 0.35 18.45
C LEU A 405 -13.93 1.06 18.49
N GLN A 406 -14.95 0.32 18.81
CA GLN A 406 -16.34 0.79 18.91
C GLN A 406 -17.14 -0.10 19.85
N THR A 407 -18.43 0.19 20.02
CA THR A 407 -19.35 -0.64 20.81
C THR A 407 -19.18 -2.13 20.53
N GLY A 408 -19.09 -2.92 21.60
CA GLY A 408 -18.97 -4.37 21.52
C GLY A 408 -17.53 -4.90 21.36
N LYS A 409 -16.56 -4.04 21.09
CA LYS A 409 -15.15 -4.43 21.06
C LYS A 409 -14.56 -4.30 22.46
N THR A 410 -14.15 -5.41 23.06
CA THR A 410 -13.48 -5.41 24.36
C THR A 410 -11.99 -5.08 24.22
N LEU A 411 -11.38 -4.58 25.31
CA LEU A 411 -9.94 -4.37 25.38
C LEU A 411 -9.14 -5.63 25.03
N ALA A 412 -9.53 -6.77 25.59
CA ALA A 412 -8.85 -8.05 25.34
C ALA A 412 -8.91 -8.46 23.85
N GLN A 413 -10.05 -8.23 23.19
CA GLN A 413 -10.18 -8.50 21.76
C GLN A 413 -9.31 -7.55 20.93
N ALA A 414 -9.28 -6.27 21.26
CA ALA A 414 -8.43 -5.30 20.57
C ALA A 414 -6.94 -5.65 20.72
N GLN A 415 -6.51 -6.00 21.93
CA GLN A 415 -5.15 -6.47 22.18
C GLN A 415 -4.82 -7.77 21.42
N ALA A 416 -5.74 -8.72 21.35
CA ALA A 416 -5.55 -9.97 20.62
C ALA A 416 -5.40 -9.73 19.11
N ASP A 417 -6.22 -8.85 18.52
CA ASP A 417 -6.13 -8.49 17.11
C ASP A 417 -4.77 -7.86 16.78
N ILE A 418 -4.32 -6.91 17.61
CA ILE A 418 -3.03 -6.23 17.43
C ILE A 418 -1.88 -7.20 17.70
N GLN A 419 -1.98 -8.04 18.72
CA GLN A 419 -0.97 -9.06 19.02
C GLN A 419 -0.79 -10.04 17.85
N GLN A 420 -1.86 -10.34 17.12
CA GLN A 420 -1.77 -11.18 15.93
C GLN A 420 -0.94 -10.48 14.83
N VAL A 421 -1.11 -9.16 14.63
CA VAL A 421 -0.27 -8.38 13.70
C VAL A 421 1.20 -8.42 14.11
N ILE A 422 1.47 -8.31 15.42
CA ILE A 422 2.83 -8.38 15.97
C ILE A 422 3.43 -9.78 15.72
N THR A 423 2.68 -10.83 16.04
CA THR A 423 3.12 -12.22 15.89
C THR A 423 3.41 -12.58 14.43
N ASP A 424 2.58 -12.10 13.52
CA ASP A 424 2.72 -12.36 12.07
C ASP A 424 3.77 -11.45 11.40
N ASN A 425 4.45 -10.58 12.13
CA ASN A 425 5.34 -9.54 11.59
C ASN A 425 4.66 -8.74 10.46
N ALA A 426 3.39 -8.40 10.66
CA ALA A 426 2.53 -7.83 9.62
C ALA A 426 2.38 -6.30 9.76
N PHE A 427 1.54 -5.73 8.90
CA PHE A 427 1.07 -4.36 8.95
C PHE A 427 -0.38 -4.36 9.45
N GLY A 428 -0.72 -3.46 10.35
CA GLY A 428 -2.08 -3.33 10.85
C GLY A 428 -2.46 -1.87 11.09
N MET A 429 -3.72 -1.52 10.79
CA MET A 429 -4.29 -0.23 11.13
C MET A 429 -5.35 -0.42 12.21
N ILE A 430 -5.30 0.41 13.24
CA ILE A 430 -6.34 0.50 14.27
C ILE A 430 -7.29 1.59 13.82
N ASN A 431 -8.59 1.32 13.84
CA ASN A 431 -9.61 2.32 13.59
C ASN A 431 -10.40 2.65 14.84
N ALA A 432 -10.72 3.93 15.03
CA ALA A 432 -11.64 4.42 16.05
C ALA A 432 -12.31 5.70 15.58
N HIS A 433 -13.34 6.12 16.31
CA HIS A 433 -14.07 7.36 16.01
C HIS A 433 -14.06 8.28 17.23
N ASP A 434 -15.04 8.16 18.11
CA ASP A 434 -15.21 9.01 19.28
C ASP A 434 -14.86 8.26 20.58
N PHE A 435 -14.59 9.01 21.64
CA PHE A 435 -14.27 8.48 22.96
C PHE A 435 -15.06 9.20 24.04
N ALA A 436 -15.58 8.44 25.01
CA ALA A 436 -16.35 8.94 26.14
C ALA A 436 -16.18 8.07 27.39
N GLN A 437 -16.84 8.44 28.50
CA GLN A 437 -16.84 7.66 29.73
C GLN A 437 -17.51 6.29 29.57
N SER A 438 -18.41 6.14 28.60
CA SER A 438 -19.08 4.89 28.29
C SER A 438 -19.12 4.66 26.80
N SER A 439 -19.01 3.40 26.37
CA SER A 439 -19.08 3.04 24.96
C SER A 439 -20.46 3.28 24.35
N GLY A 440 -20.50 3.62 23.08
CA GLY A 440 -21.69 3.83 22.27
C GLY A 440 -21.44 3.46 20.80
N ALA A 441 -22.40 3.59 19.89
CA ALA A 441 -22.35 3.07 18.51
C ALA A 441 -21.08 3.46 17.81
N TYR A 442 -20.34 4.33 17.87
CA TYR A 442 -19.03 4.66 17.33
C TYR A 442 -18.10 5.21 18.43
N ILE A 443 -18.43 4.90 19.69
CA ILE A 443 -17.74 5.43 20.86
C ILE A 443 -17.07 4.28 21.59
N TRP A 444 -15.80 4.42 21.91
CA TRP A 444 -15.08 3.52 22.79
C TRP A 444 -14.77 4.22 24.12
N ASP A 445 -14.71 3.46 25.21
CA ASP A 445 -14.54 4.05 26.53
C ASP A 445 -13.10 4.50 26.80
N TYR A 446 -12.95 5.56 27.60
CA TYR A 446 -11.67 6.16 27.94
C TYR A 446 -10.71 5.21 28.64
N ASP A 447 -11.22 4.40 29.60
CA ASP A 447 -10.37 3.51 30.40
C ASP A 447 -9.77 2.39 29.54
N SER A 448 -10.56 1.82 28.66
CA SER A 448 -10.07 0.82 27.70
C SER A 448 -9.06 1.42 26.73
N MET A 449 -9.28 2.67 26.28
CA MET A 449 -8.35 3.36 25.37
C MET A 449 -7.02 3.64 26.05
N GLU A 450 -7.02 4.16 27.27
CA GLU A 450 -5.79 4.41 28.04
C GLU A 450 -4.98 3.13 28.24
N GLN A 451 -5.65 2.04 28.66
CA GLN A 451 -5.03 0.75 28.84
C GLN A 451 -4.46 0.17 27.54
N LEU A 452 -5.17 0.31 26.41
CA LEU A 452 -4.70 -0.16 25.12
C LEU A 452 -3.48 0.62 24.64
N VAL A 453 -3.50 1.95 24.77
CA VAL A 453 -2.36 2.81 24.38
C VAL A 453 -1.15 2.50 25.25
N GLY A 454 -1.31 2.37 26.57
CA GLY A 454 -0.23 2.01 27.48
C GLY A 454 0.36 0.61 27.16
N TRP A 455 -0.50 -0.37 26.91
CA TRP A 455 -0.04 -1.71 26.49
C TRP A 455 0.71 -1.67 25.14
N LEU A 456 0.20 -0.95 24.16
CA LEU A 456 0.84 -0.86 22.86
C LEU A 456 2.16 -0.08 22.90
N ALA A 457 2.25 0.95 23.74
CA ALA A 457 3.51 1.66 24.02
C ALA A 457 4.55 0.69 24.63
N ALA A 458 4.15 -0.16 25.56
CA ALA A 458 5.05 -1.18 26.12
C ALA A 458 5.51 -2.19 25.05
N GLN A 459 4.67 -2.60 24.10
CA GLN A 459 5.07 -3.44 22.97
C GLN A 459 6.11 -2.75 22.08
N ARG A 460 5.90 -1.47 21.78
CA ARG A 460 6.86 -0.65 21.02
C ARG A 460 8.20 -0.55 21.73
N ASP A 461 8.17 -0.21 23.03
CA ASP A 461 9.38 0.04 23.82
C ASP A 461 10.18 -1.24 24.07
N ALA A 462 9.49 -2.40 24.13
CA ALA A 462 10.12 -3.71 24.11
C ALA A 462 10.70 -4.11 22.73
N GLY A 463 10.47 -3.29 21.71
CA GLY A 463 10.96 -3.54 20.35
C GLY A 463 10.15 -4.55 19.55
N ASN A 464 8.97 -4.97 20.03
CA ASN A 464 8.11 -5.96 19.39
C ASN A 464 7.40 -5.43 18.15
N CYS A 465 7.18 -4.11 18.05
CA CYS A 465 6.59 -3.45 16.89
C CYS A 465 7.11 -2.02 16.74
N GLU A 466 6.79 -1.41 15.62
CA GLU A 466 6.90 0.03 15.42
C GLU A 466 5.51 0.65 15.23
N ILE A 467 5.35 1.88 15.70
CA ILE A 467 4.11 2.63 15.55
C ILE A 467 4.42 3.89 14.76
N LYS A 468 3.65 4.12 13.72
CA LYS A 468 3.87 5.24 12.79
C LYS A 468 2.56 5.97 12.49
N SER A 469 2.65 7.23 12.11
CA SER A 469 1.56 7.87 11.39
C SER A 469 1.48 7.33 9.96
N TRP A 470 0.36 7.49 9.30
CA TRP A 470 0.12 6.96 7.95
C TRP A 470 1.10 7.52 6.93
N SER A 471 1.28 8.85 6.92
CA SER A 471 2.24 9.49 6.02
C SER A 471 3.68 9.04 6.30
N ARG A 472 4.06 8.86 7.57
CA ARG A 472 5.40 8.38 7.90
C ARG A 472 5.64 6.95 7.43
N TRP A 473 4.68 6.06 7.66
CA TRP A 473 4.75 4.71 7.16
C TRP A 473 4.90 4.68 5.64
N TYR A 474 4.05 5.45 4.95
CA TYR A 474 4.07 5.53 3.50
C TYR A 474 5.40 6.07 2.96
N ALA A 475 5.92 7.12 3.58
CA ALA A 475 7.21 7.70 3.22
C ALA A 475 8.37 6.72 3.43
N ASP A 476 8.41 6.02 4.57
CA ASP A 476 9.46 5.06 4.88
C ASP A 476 9.43 3.86 3.90
N LEU A 477 8.22 3.44 3.49
CA LEU A 477 8.03 2.34 2.57
C LEU A 477 8.41 2.70 1.13
N THR A 478 8.23 3.95 0.75
CA THR A 478 8.41 4.43 -0.62
C THR A 478 9.74 5.10 -0.86
N GLY A 479 10.54 5.27 0.18
CA GLY A 479 11.76 6.08 0.12
C GLY A 479 11.49 7.56 -0.16
N ARG A 480 10.21 7.96 -0.15
CA ARG A 480 9.79 9.33 -0.34
C ARG A 480 10.18 10.12 0.90
N LEU A 481 10.81 11.25 0.72
CA LEU A 481 10.94 12.20 1.81
C LEU A 481 9.51 12.64 2.15
N SER A 482 8.99 12.22 3.30
CA SER A 482 7.74 12.79 3.77
C SER A 482 8.00 14.27 3.91
N ASP A 483 7.25 15.08 3.17
CA ASP A 483 7.32 16.54 3.27
C ASP A 483 6.73 16.94 4.64
N ARG A 484 7.51 16.62 5.65
CA ARG A 484 7.28 17.09 7.01
C ARG A 484 8.01 18.41 7.13
N ARG A 485 7.50 19.44 6.43
CA ARG A 485 7.96 20.82 6.59
C ARG A 485 9.46 21.01 6.67
#